data_4eb5c376dde0815471087e3ad4b1d2cd
#
_entry.id   4eb5c376dde0815471087e3ad4b1d2cd
#
_cell.length_a   1.000
_cell.length_b   1.000
_cell.length_c   1.000
_cell.angle_alpha   90.00
_cell.angle_beta   90.00
_cell.angle_gamma   90.00
#
_symmetry.space_group_name_H-M   'P 1'
#
loop_
_entity.id
_entity.type
_entity.pdbx_description
1 polymer ?
#
loop_
_entity_poly.entity_id
_entity_poly.type
_entity_poly.pdbx_seq_one_letter_code
_entity_poly.pdbx_strand_id
1 'polypeptide(L)'
;VMPGIGQPGPGDVQCSRTGCTAAAVHAVNWRNPKIHGLERVKVWSACDEHVGYLAEFLRARDFPVVLTPAGETVDRVEQEAR
;
A
#
# COMPACT_ATOMS: atom_id res chain seq x y z
N VAL A 1 2.77 -28.08 -5.35
CA VAL A 1 2.63 -27.58 -5.29
C VAL A 1 2.48 -26.86 -4.89
N MET A 2 2.49 -26.47 -4.77
CA MET A 2 2.35 -25.78 -4.35
C MET A 2 1.77 -25.06 -4.53
N PRO A 3 1.43 -25.15 -4.46
CA PRO A 3 0.66 -24.55 -4.76
C PRO A 3 0.30 -23.47 -4.34
N GLY A 4 -0.43 -23.21 -4.48
CA GLY A 4 -1.04 -22.10 -4.24
C GLY A 4 -0.29 -21.14 -3.77
N ILE A 5 0.63 -21.45 -3.61
CA ILE A 5 1.32 -20.66 -3.12
C ILE A 5 1.57 -19.61 -3.77
N GLY A 6 1.55 -19.51 -4.63
CA GLY A 6 1.98 -18.46 -5.11
C GLY A 6 1.27 -17.31 -5.23
N GLN A 7 0.26 -17.26 -5.80
CA GLN A 7 -0.42 -16.10 -6.20
C GLN A 7 -1.62 -15.86 -5.38
N PRO A 8 -1.60 -14.97 -4.44
CA PRO A 8 -2.79 -14.67 -3.69
C PRO A 8 -3.81 -14.04 -4.62
N GLY A 9 -5.03 -14.41 -4.48
CA GLY A 9 -6.11 -13.76 -5.18
C GLY A 9 -6.43 -12.45 -4.52
N PRO A 10 -7.35 -11.67 -5.08
CA PRO A 10 -7.66 -10.37 -4.53
C PRO A 10 -8.06 -10.40 -3.06
N GLY A 11 -8.70 -11.42 -2.61
CA GLY A 11 -9.09 -11.49 -1.23
C GLY A 11 -8.06 -12.12 -0.33
N ASP A 12 -6.95 -12.57 -0.89
CA ASP A 12 -5.96 -13.30 -0.12
C ASP A 12 -4.70 -12.51 0.20
N VAL A 13 -4.67 -11.25 -0.12
CA VAL A 13 -3.50 -10.43 0.12
C VAL A 13 -3.41 -10.14 1.61
N GLN A 14 -2.25 -10.28 2.17
CA GLN A 14 -2.06 -10.04 3.59
C GLN A 14 -1.51 -8.65 3.83
N CYS A 15 -1.75 -8.15 5.05
CA CYS A 15 -1.25 -6.86 5.47
C CYS A 15 0.27 -6.83 5.40
N SER A 16 0.82 -5.71 4.97
CA SER A 16 2.26 -5.55 4.80
C SER A 16 3.00 -5.32 6.12
N ARG A 17 2.28 -5.03 7.20
CA ARG A 17 2.95 -4.77 8.46
C ARG A 17 3.66 -6.02 8.94
N THR A 18 4.91 -5.86 9.33
CA THR A 18 5.71 -6.98 9.79
C THR A 18 5.00 -7.72 10.93
N GLY A 19 4.87 -9.01 10.78
CA GLY A 19 4.22 -9.84 11.79
C GLY A 19 2.71 -9.92 11.68
N CYS A 20 2.09 -9.15 10.78
CA CYS A 20 0.64 -9.20 10.64
C CYS A 20 0.24 -10.18 9.56
N THR A 21 -0.68 -11.08 9.88
CA THR A 21 -1.16 -12.05 8.90
C THR A 21 -2.62 -11.80 8.53
N ALA A 22 -3.19 -10.68 8.96
CA ALA A 22 -4.58 -10.39 8.66
C ALA A 22 -4.76 -10.10 7.18
N ALA A 23 -5.93 -10.37 6.65
CA ALA A 23 -6.23 -10.08 5.26
C ALA A 23 -6.22 -8.57 5.04
N ALA A 24 -5.67 -8.14 3.92
CA ALA A 24 -5.65 -6.74 3.60
C ALA A 24 -6.99 -6.32 3.00
N VAL A 25 -7.50 -5.19 3.44
CA VAL A 25 -8.73 -4.63 2.89
C VAL A 25 -8.50 -3.22 2.33
N HIS A 26 -7.28 -2.70 2.46
CA HIS A 26 -6.91 -1.39 1.96
C HIS A 26 -5.63 -1.48 1.17
N ALA A 27 -5.43 -0.55 0.25
CA ALA A 27 -4.16 -0.40 -0.46
C ALA A 27 -3.61 0.99 -0.14
N VAL A 28 -2.33 1.04 0.21
CA VAL A 28 -1.65 2.29 0.50
C VAL A 28 -0.78 2.59 -0.71
N ASN A 29 -1.22 3.52 -1.55
CA ASN A 29 -0.51 3.88 -2.77
C ASN A 29 0.42 5.04 -2.45
N TRP A 30 1.71 4.92 -2.77
CA TRP A 30 2.68 5.93 -2.36
C TRP A 30 3.85 5.97 -3.34
N ARG A 31 4.65 6.99 -3.23
CA ARG A 31 5.92 7.02 -3.93
C ARG A 31 6.91 7.84 -3.12
N ASN A 32 8.19 7.64 -3.40
CA ASN A 32 9.24 8.44 -2.80
C ASN A 32 9.61 9.51 -3.82
N PRO A 33 9.19 10.76 -3.63
CA PRO A 33 9.38 11.78 -4.66
C PRO A 33 10.84 12.11 -4.94
N LYS A 34 11.77 11.68 -4.09
CA LYS A 34 13.17 11.90 -4.33
C LYS A 34 13.77 10.94 -5.34
N ILE A 35 13.16 9.77 -5.48
CA ILE A 35 13.70 8.77 -6.39
C ILE A 35 12.67 8.23 -7.38
N HIS A 36 11.39 8.57 -7.22
CA HIS A 36 10.34 8.09 -8.12
C HIS A 36 9.66 9.25 -8.82
N GLY A 37 9.46 9.12 -10.13
CA GLY A 37 8.68 10.12 -10.86
C GLY A 37 7.19 9.96 -10.59
N LEU A 38 6.40 10.88 -11.14
CA LEU A 38 4.96 10.86 -10.92
C LEU A 38 4.29 9.58 -11.39
N GLU A 39 4.82 8.99 -12.44
CA GLU A 39 4.21 7.79 -12.98
C GLU A 39 4.55 6.54 -12.18
N ARG A 40 5.44 6.62 -11.20
CA ARG A 40 5.80 5.46 -10.43
C ARG A 40 4.96 5.40 -9.17
N VAL A 41 4.25 4.32 -8.98
CA VAL A 41 3.42 4.14 -7.80
C VAL A 41 3.76 2.82 -7.15
N LYS A 42 4.00 2.85 -5.85
CA LYS A 42 4.22 1.64 -5.07
C LYS A 42 2.96 1.39 -4.27
N VAL A 43 2.70 0.15 -3.94
CA VAL A 43 1.47 -0.19 -3.23
C VAL A 43 1.81 -1.13 -2.07
N TRP A 44 1.34 -0.77 -0.88
CA TRP A 44 1.40 -1.66 0.27
C TRP A 44 -0.04 -2.09 0.59
N SER A 45 -0.23 -3.35 0.84
CA SER A 45 -1.54 -3.86 1.27
C SER A 45 -1.64 -3.71 2.77
N ALA A 46 -2.81 -3.38 3.27
CA ALA A 46 -2.99 -3.14 4.70
C ALA A 46 -4.33 -3.63 5.20
N CYS A 47 -4.34 -4.16 6.41
CA CYS A 47 -5.59 -4.50 7.06
C CYS A 47 -6.17 -3.24 7.70
N ASP A 48 -7.40 -3.36 8.17
CA ASP A 48 -8.10 -2.23 8.74
C ASP A 48 -7.38 -1.66 9.96
N GLU A 49 -6.73 -2.53 10.72
CA GLU A 49 -6.02 -2.12 11.90
C GLU A 49 -4.72 -1.38 11.63
N HIS A 50 -4.05 -1.68 10.55
CA HIS A 50 -2.74 -1.13 10.28
C HIS A 50 -2.67 -0.13 9.15
N VAL A 51 -3.78 0.11 8.45
CA VAL A 51 -3.76 1.04 7.33
C VAL A 51 -3.33 2.43 7.79
N GLY A 52 -3.83 2.87 8.93
CA GLY A 52 -3.45 4.17 9.47
C GLY A 52 -1.97 4.22 9.85
N TYR A 53 -1.49 3.16 10.47
CA TYR A 53 -0.10 3.08 10.87
C TYR A 53 0.83 3.16 9.66
N LEU A 54 0.51 2.41 8.61
CA LEU A 54 1.34 2.40 7.42
C LEU A 54 1.31 3.73 6.67
N ALA A 55 0.13 4.34 6.59
CA ALA A 55 0.00 5.64 5.96
C ALA A 55 0.79 6.71 6.72
N GLU A 56 0.71 6.70 8.05
CA GLU A 56 1.43 7.67 8.86
C GLU A 56 2.94 7.49 8.76
N PHE A 57 3.38 6.24 8.68
CA PHE A 57 4.79 5.94 8.53
C PHE A 57 5.33 6.61 7.26
N LEU A 58 4.59 6.52 6.17
CA LEU A 58 5.01 7.11 4.91
C LEU A 58 4.86 8.64 4.91
N ARG A 59 3.80 9.15 5.49
CA ARG A 59 3.58 10.58 5.56
C ARG A 59 4.63 11.27 6.43
N ALA A 60 5.12 10.58 7.46
CA ALA A 60 6.16 11.12 8.31
C ALA A 60 7.46 11.33 7.53
N ARG A 61 7.60 10.68 6.38
CA ARG A 61 8.75 10.86 5.52
C ARG A 61 8.47 11.81 4.37
N ASP A 62 7.33 12.52 4.43
CA ASP A 62 6.90 13.43 3.38
C ASP A 62 6.64 12.72 2.05
N PHE A 63 6.28 11.46 2.11
CA PHE A 63 5.89 10.73 0.89
C PHE A 63 4.40 10.94 0.67
N PRO A 64 3.98 11.23 -0.57
CA PRO A 64 2.55 11.34 -0.86
C PRO A 64 1.90 9.96 -0.79
N VAL A 65 0.69 9.92 -0.24
CA VAL A 65 -0.04 8.67 -0.01
C VAL A 65 -1.50 8.84 -0.42
N VAL A 66 -2.03 7.84 -1.11
CA VAL A 66 -3.45 7.78 -1.45
C VAL A 66 -3.96 6.42 -1.01
N LEU A 67 -5.04 6.39 -0.24
CA LEU A 67 -5.61 5.14 0.24
C LEU A 67 -6.76 4.72 -0.66
N THR A 68 -6.77 3.45 -1.04
CA THR A 68 -7.84 2.89 -1.85
C THR A 68 -8.24 1.54 -1.26
N PRO A 69 -9.39 0.97 -1.65
CA PRO A 69 -9.71 -0.39 -1.24
C PRO A 69 -8.68 -1.37 -1.80
N ALA A 70 -8.50 -2.49 -1.12
CA ALA A 70 -7.58 -3.52 -1.59
C ALA A 70 -7.98 -3.95 -3.00
N GLY A 71 -7.00 -4.10 -3.85
CA GLY A 71 -7.25 -4.49 -5.23
C GLY A 71 -7.44 -3.31 -6.17
N GLU A 72 -7.56 -2.10 -5.65
CA GLU A 72 -7.66 -0.90 -6.47
C GLU A 72 -6.41 -0.07 -6.29
N THR A 73 -5.90 0.48 -7.36
CA THR A 73 -4.70 1.32 -7.29
C THR A 73 -4.93 2.57 -8.11
N VAL A 74 -4.05 3.55 -7.94
CA VAL A 74 -4.12 4.78 -8.70
C VAL A 74 -2.97 4.83 -9.68
N ASP A 75 -3.13 5.61 -10.75
CA ASP A 75 -2.09 5.72 -11.77
C ASP A 75 -0.95 6.63 -11.33
N ARG A 76 -1.20 7.54 -10.43
CA ARG A 76 -0.15 8.40 -9.93
C ARG A 76 -0.49 8.91 -8.54
N VAL A 77 0.53 9.21 -7.77
CA VAL A 77 0.37 9.75 -6.43
C VAL A 77 1.09 11.08 -6.42
N GLU A 78 0.33 12.16 -6.31
CA GLU A 78 0.91 13.50 -6.35
C GLU A 78 1.19 14.00 -4.95
N GLN A 79 2.21 14.86 -4.84
CA GLN A 79 2.55 15.42 -3.56
C GLN A 79 1.41 16.31 -3.11
N GLU A 80 0.98 16.15 -1.88
CA GLU A 80 -0.11 16.95 -1.37
C GLU A 80 0.36 18.37 -1.13
N ALA A 81 -0.54 19.31 -1.39
CA ALA A 81 -0.22 20.70 -1.13
C ALA A 81 -0.21 20.91 0.37
N ARG A 82 0.59 21.79 0.83
CA ARG A 82 0.72 22.07 2.25
C ARG A 82 0.37 23.49 2.56
#